data_c7535b0f429dde1a2f0c021793f2ceb8
#
_entry.id   c7535b0f429dde1a2f0c021793f2ceb8
#
_cell.length_a   1.000
_cell.length_b   1.000
_cell.length_c   1.000
_cell.angle_alpha   90.00
_cell.angle_beta   90.00
_cell.angle_gamma   90.00
#
_symmetry.space_group_name_H-M   'P 1'
#
loop_
_entity.id
_entity.type
_entity.pdbx_description
1 polymer ?
#
loop_
_entity_poly.entity_id
_entity_poly.type
_entity_poly.pdbx_seq_one_letter_code
_entity_poly.pdbx_strand_id
1 'polypeptide(L)'
;KKGSFYYFFDSKADLAVAALESMAQTQKAVWDEQFSPATPPLERIRARCDYTYQKQAEVKARTGKVLGCPLCSVGSEICNQDEKIREKVQEILARNTKYWESAIRDAQVAGLIAPGDPVAKARCVLAFYQGLITQARIHNDAEMLADLGNLVLEHLHAKKPEAKVA
;
A
#
# COMPACT_ATOMS: atom_id res chain seq x y z
N LYS A 1 26.64 13.77 14.75
CA LYS A 1 27.63 14.81 14.40
C LYS A 1 27.47 15.12 12.90
N LYS A 2 27.34 16.41 12.50
CA LYS A 2 27.11 16.81 11.10
C LYS A 2 28.12 16.22 10.09
N GLY A 3 29.38 16.00 10.49
CA GLY A 3 30.42 15.48 9.62
C GLY A 3 30.26 14.01 9.17
N SER A 4 29.56 13.18 9.94
CA SER A 4 29.35 11.76 9.59
C SER A 4 28.30 11.56 8.50
N PHE A 5 27.33 12.47 8.40
CA PHE A 5 26.25 12.41 7.41
C PHE A 5 26.78 12.59 5.98
N TYR A 6 27.57 13.65 5.74
CA TYR A 6 28.12 13.96 4.41
C TYR A 6 29.24 13.03 3.95
N TYR A 7 29.65 12.10 4.80
CA TYR A 7 30.55 11.03 4.39
C TYR A 7 29.84 9.93 3.57
N PHE A 8 28.56 9.71 3.85
CA PHE A 8 27.76 8.64 3.22
C PHE A 8 26.75 9.15 2.20
N PHE A 9 26.31 10.41 2.28
CA PHE A 9 25.28 10.97 1.43
C PHE A 9 25.66 12.39 0.99
N ASP A 10 25.58 12.65 -0.32
CA ASP A 10 25.91 13.95 -0.89
C ASP A 10 24.88 15.02 -0.52
N SER A 11 23.63 14.61 -0.26
CA SER A 11 22.53 15.50 0.09
C SER A 11 21.51 14.84 1.04
N LYS A 12 20.63 15.65 1.62
CA LYS A 12 19.46 15.14 2.36
C LYS A 12 18.51 14.35 1.47
N ALA A 13 18.40 14.74 0.20
CA ALA A 13 17.59 14.02 -0.78
C ALA A 13 18.14 12.61 -1.02
N ASP A 14 19.46 12.45 -1.15
CA ASP A 14 20.08 11.14 -1.34
C ASP A 14 19.85 10.21 -0.12
N LEU A 15 19.91 10.75 1.10
CA LEU A 15 19.50 9.99 2.29
C LEU A 15 18.02 9.59 2.24
N ALA A 16 17.13 10.52 1.87
CA ALA A 16 15.68 10.23 1.78
C ALA A 16 15.40 9.15 0.74
N VAL A 17 16.03 9.22 -0.44
CA VAL A 17 15.95 8.21 -1.51
C VAL A 17 16.44 6.85 -1.01
N ALA A 18 17.59 6.79 -0.34
CA ALA A 18 18.13 5.55 0.22
C ALA A 18 17.21 4.96 1.31
N ALA A 19 16.64 5.80 2.16
CA ALA A 19 15.70 5.38 3.19
C ALA A 19 14.40 4.82 2.60
N LEU A 20 13.85 5.47 1.57
CA LEU A 20 12.66 4.99 0.83
C LEU A 20 12.94 3.64 0.15
N GLU A 21 14.09 3.49 -0.50
CA GLU A 21 14.46 2.23 -1.14
C GLU A 21 14.66 1.11 -0.10
N SER A 22 15.37 1.37 1.00
CA SER A 22 15.55 0.41 2.10
C SER A 22 14.21 -0.06 2.67
N MET A 23 13.29 0.88 2.90
CA MET A 23 11.93 0.55 3.33
C MET A 23 11.21 -0.33 2.30
N ALA A 24 11.28 0.02 1.02
CA ALA A 24 10.62 -0.73 -0.05
C ALA A 24 11.20 -2.15 -0.18
N GLN A 25 12.51 -2.32 -0.06
CA GLN A 25 13.17 -3.62 -0.07
C GLN A 25 12.75 -4.48 1.13
N THR A 26 12.70 -3.91 2.33
CA THR A 26 12.24 -4.60 3.54
C THR A 26 10.80 -5.11 3.38
N GLN A 27 9.94 -4.35 2.69
CA GLN A 27 8.55 -4.74 2.47
C GLN A 27 8.35 -5.71 1.29
N LYS A 28 9.36 -5.85 0.41
CA LYS A 28 9.20 -6.62 -0.83
C LYS A 28 8.78 -8.06 -0.59
N ALA A 29 9.41 -8.77 0.34
CA ALA A 29 9.08 -10.16 0.65
C ALA A 29 7.61 -10.31 1.13
N VAL A 30 7.11 -9.36 1.91
CA VAL A 30 5.72 -9.33 2.38
C VAL A 30 4.75 -9.11 1.21
N TRP A 31 5.07 -8.23 0.27
CA TRP A 31 4.28 -8.03 -0.94
C TRP A 31 4.27 -9.28 -1.82
N ASP A 32 5.43 -9.91 -2.03
CA ASP A 32 5.56 -11.13 -2.84
C ASP A 32 4.75 -12.29 -2.25
N GLU A 33 4.74 -12.44 -0.94
CA GLU A 33 3.95 -13.45 -0.23
C GLU A 33 2.45 -13.18 -0.36
N GLN A 34 2.00 -11.96 -0.03
CA GLN A 34 0.59 -11.58 -0.03
C GLN A 34 -0.02 -11.65 -1.43
N PHE A 35 0.74 -11.29 -2.46
CA PHE A 35 0.29 -11.31 -3.85
C PHE A 35 0.77 -12.53 -4.63
N SER A 36 1.13 -13.62 -3.95
CA SER A 36 1.53 -14.87 -4.61
C SER A 36 0.44 -15.36 -5.57
N PRO A 37 0.77 -15.73 -6.82
CA PRO A 37 -0.19 -16.31 -7.76
C PRO A 37 -0.84 -17.62 -7.27
N ALA A 38 -0.25 -18.29 -6.29
CA ALA A 38 -0.82 -19.49 -5.66
C ALA A 38 -2.05 -19.17 -4.77
N THR A 39 -2.22 -17.92 -4.36
CA THR A 39 -3.35 -17.47 -3.52
C THR A 39 -4.47 -16.95 -4.41
N PRO A 40 -5.76 -17.23 -4.12
CA PRO A 40 -6.90 -16.68 -4.85
C PRO A 40 -6.86 -15.14 -4.90
N PRO A 41 -7.24 -14.51 -6.03
CA PRO A 41 -6.96 -13.09 -6.24
C PRO A 41 -7.63 -12.14 -5.25
N LEU A 42 -8.87 -12.41 -4.80
CA LEU A 42 -9.53 -11.58 -3.80
C LEU A 42 -8.91 -11.75 -2.39
N GLU A 43 -8.36 -12.92 -2.10
CA GLU A 43 -7.64 -13.18 -0.85
C GLU A 43 -6.31 -12.43 -0.79
N ARG A 44 -5.59 -12.29 -1.91
CA ARG A 44 -4.38 -11.44 -2.00
C ARG A 44 -4.69 -10.00 -1.60
N ILE A 45 -5.78 -9.45 -2.15
CA ILE A 45 -6.24 -8.10 -1.84
C ILE A 45 -6.58 -7.97 -0.36
N ARG A 46 -7.35 -8.92 0.18
CA ARG A 46 -7.73 -8.96 1.59
C ARG A 46 -6.50 -9.05 2.49
N ALA A 47 -5.60 -10.00 2.24
CA ALA A 47 -4.39 -10.20 3.03
C ALA A 47 -3.54 -8.92 3.14
N ARG A 48 -3.44 -8.13 2.05
CA ARG A 48 -2.76 -6.84 2.08
C ARG A 48 -3.45 -5.82 2.97
N CYS A 49 -4.77 -5.77 2.91
CA CYS A 49 -5.58 -4.86 3.74
C CYS A 49 -5.49 -5.22 5.22
N ASP A 50 -5.65 -6.50 5.54
CA ASP A 50 -5.58 -7.02 6.92
C ASP A 50 -4.19 -6.79 7.53
N TYR A 51 -3.12 -7.06 6.78
CA TYR A 51 -1.76 -6.75 7.19
C TYR A 51 -1.58 -5.24 7.50
N THR A 52 -2.17 -4.39 6.70
CA THR A 52 -2.08 -2.94 6.91
C THR A 52 -2.77 -2.52 8.20
N TYR A 53 -3.98 -3.00 8.44
CA TYR A 53 -4.67 -2.76 9.71
C TYR A 53 -3.84 -3.25 10.89
N GLN A 54 -3.39 -4.51 10.87
CA GLN A 54 -2.58 -5.10 11.94
C GLN A 54 -1.32 -4.27 12.23
N LYS A 55 -0.61 -3.84 11.19
CA LYS A 55 0.60 -3.02 11.36
C LYS A 55 0.32 -1.63 11.92
N GLN A 56 -0.76 -0.97 11.52
CA GLN A 56 -1.13 0.33 12.08
C GLN A 56 -1.59 0.18 13.55
N ALA A 57 -2.36 -0.85 13.88
CA ALA A 57 -2.78 -1.15 15.25
C ALA A 57 -1.59 -1.49 16.16
N GLU A 58 -0.66 -2.33 15.70
CA GLU A 58 0.58 -2.68 16.41
C GLU A 58 1.44 -1.44 16.70
N VAL A 59 1.64 -0.59 15.68
CA VAL A 59 2.40 0.65 15.83
C VAL A 59 1.71 1.61 16.78
N LYS A 60 0.38 1.76 16.69
CA LYS A 60 -0.41 2.59 17.61
C LYS A 60 -0.29 2.09 19.05
N ALA A 61 -0.38 0.79 19.28
CA ALA A 61 -0.23 0.21 20.62
C ALA A 61 1.16 0.51 21.23
N ARG A 62 2.22 0.47 20.42
CA ARG A 62 3.58 0.71 20.86
C ARG A 62 3.93 2.19 21.03
N THR A 63 3.42 3.07 20.17
CA THR A 63 3.85 4.47 20.07
C THR A 63 2.78 5.48 20.43
N GLY A 64 1.53 5.07 20.63
CA GLY A 64 0.37 5.92 20.81
C GLY A 64 -0.11 6.60 19.52
N LYS A 65 0.50 6.29 18.35
CA LYS A 65 0.24 6.99 17.09
C LYS A 65 0.03 6.05 15.92
N VAL A 66 -0.95 6.37 15.08
CA VAL A 66 -1.10 5.81 13.73
C VAL A 66 -0.18 6.60 12.79
N LEU A 67 0.83 5.93 12.22
CA LEU A 67 1.85 6.61 11.42
C LEU A 67 1.45 6.75 9.93
N GLY A 68 0.51 5.94 9.45
CA GLY A 68 0.07 5.98 8.06
C GLY A 68 1.10 5.37 7.10
N CYS A 69 1.06 5.81 5.86
CA CYS A 69 1.99 5.38 4.82
C CYS A 69 3.13 6.41 4.66
N PRO A 70 4.39 6.05 4.97
CA PRO A 70 5.52 6.99 4.84
C PRO A 70 5.72 7.44 3.38
N LEU A 71 5.47 6.57 2.41
CA LEU A 71 5.59 6.90 0.99
C LEU A 71 4.63 8.02 0.57
N CYS A 72 3.36 7.93 1.01
CA CYS A 72 2.37 8.98 0.72
C CYS A 72 2.65 10.26 1.50
N SER A 73 3.14 10.17 2.73
CA SER A 73 3.51 11.35 3.53
C SER A 73 4.67 12.12 2.88
N VAL A 74 5.75 11.41 2.52
CA VAL A 74 6.89 12.02 1.82
C VAL A 74 6.46 12.54 0.44
N GLY A 75 5.65 11.76 -0.28
CA GLY A 75 5.15 12.13 -1.60
C GLY A 75 4.35 13.43 -1.58
N SER A 76 3.40 13.57 -0.63
CA SER A 76 2.56 14.76 -0.56
C SER A 76 3.30 16.01 -0.08
N GLU A 77 4.34 15.87 0.73
CA GLU A 77 5.06 17.02 1.31
C GLU A 77 6.25 17.48 0.46
N ILE A 78 6.99 16.57 -0.16
CA ILE A 78 8.31 16.88 -0.70
C ILE A 78 8.41 16.73 -2.22
N CYS A 79 7.54 15.93 -2.87
CA CYS A 79 7.66 15.65 -4.30
C CYS A 79 7.64 16.88 -5.22
N ASN A 80 7.02 17.98 -4.79
CA ASN A 80 7.03 19.25 -5.53
C ASN A 80 8.30 20.08 -5.32
N GLN A 81 9.16 19.69 -4.37
CA GLN A 81 10.34 20.44 -3.98
C GLN A 81 11.65 19.75 -4.40
N ASP A 82 11.62 18.43 -4.62
CA ASP A 82 12.80 17.62 -4.95
C ASP A 82 12.48 16.54 -5.98
N GLU A 83 13.12 16.63 -7.14
CA GLU A 83 12.93 15.72 -8.28
C GLU A 83 13.36 14.28 -7.94
N LYS A 84 14.55 14.10 -7.29
CA LYS A 84 15.05 12.77 -6.98
C LYS A 84 14.10 12.01 -6.04
N ILE A 85 13.53 12.71 -5.05
CA ILE A 85 12.55 12.12 -4.13
C ILE A 85 11.26 11.81 -4.88
N ARG A 86 10.79 12.70 -5.76
CA ARG A 86 9.60 12.46 -6.59
C ARG A 86 9.75 11.20 -7.44
N GLU A 87 10.85 11.09 -8.18
CA GLU A 87 11.12 9.93 -9.04
C GLU A 87 11.15 8.62 -8.22
N LYS A 88 11.81 8.62 -7.06
CA LYS A 88 11.85 7.43 -6.19
C LYS A 88 10.47 7.07 -5.64
N VAL A 89 9.67 8.02 -5.20
CA VAL A 89 8.30 7.79 -4.75
C VAL A 89 7.45 7.22 -5.88
N GLN A 90 7.53 7.78 -7.08
CA GLN A 90 6.80 7.30 -8.27
C GLN A 90 7.21 5.87 -8.64
N GLU A 91 8.50 5.55 -8.62
CA GLU A 91 9.02 4.21 -8.89
C GLU A 91 8.43 3.19 -7.92
N ILE A 92 8.45 3.48 -6.61
CA ILE A 92 7.93 2.57 -5.59
C ILE A 92 6.41 2.42 -5.70
N LEU A 93 5.68 3.52 -5.94
CA LEU A 93 4.22 3.48 -6.18
C LEU A 93 3.88 2.63 -7.39
N ALA A 94 4.63 2.79 -8.49
CA ALA A 94 4.43 2.00 -9.71
C ALA A 94 4.67 0.50 -9.46
N ARG A 95 5.73 0.14 -8.72
CA ARG A 95 5.97 -1.25 -8.29
C ARG A 95 4.80 -1.81 -7.49
N ASN A 96 4.35 -1.07 -6.49
CA ASN A 96 3.26 -1.51 -5.63
C ASN A 96 1.94 -1.65 -6.41
N THR A 97 1.67 -0.74 -7.34
CA THR A 97 0.46 -0.78 -8.18
C THR A 97 0.39 -2.06 -9.01
N LYS A 98 1.54 -2.59 -9.48
CA LYS A 98 1.57 -3.84 -10.27
C LYS A 98 1.07 -5.07 -9.49
N TYR A 99 1.26 -5.12 -8.18
CA TYR A 99 0.71 -6.20 -7.35
C TYR A 99 -0.84 -6.17 -7.37
N TRP A 100 -1.41 -4.99 -7.17
CA TRP A 100 -2.87 -4.79 -7.25
C TRP A 100 -3.40 -5.10 -8.65
N GLU A 101 -2.70 -4.60 -9.69
CA GLU A 101 -3.07 -4.86 -11.09
C GLU A 101 -3.12 -6.36 -11.40
N SER A 102 -2.11 -7.12 -10.96
CA SER A 102 -2.07 -8.57 -11.14
C SER A 102 -3.26 -9.26 -10.48
N ALA A 103 -3.54 -8.97 -9.21
CA ALA A 103 -4.67 -9.58 -8.51
C ALA A 103 -6.03 -9.20 -9.13
N ILE A 104 -6.18 -7.93 -9.55
CA ILE A 104 -7.38 -7.45 -10.23
C ILE A 104 -7.58 -8.16 -11.58
N ARG A 105 -6.52 -8.30 -12.37
CA ARG A 105 -6.55 -9.02 -13.66
C ARG A 105 -6.99 -10.48 -13.45
N ASP A 106 -6.38 -11.16 -12.49
CA ASP A 106 -6.71 -12.55 -12.18
C ASP A 106 -8.16 -12.67 -11.68
N ALA A 107 -8.63 -11.73 -10.87
CA ALA A 107 -10.02 -11.68 -10.41
C ALA A 107 -11.02 -11.45 -11.56
N GLN A 108 -10.66 -10.65 -12.57
CA GLN A 108 -11.46 -10.46 -13.78
C GLN A 108 -11.51 -11.74 -14.62
N VAL A 109 -10.38 -12.40 -14.83
CA VAL A 109 -10.31 -13.68 -15.56
C VAL A 109 -11.16 -14.74 -14.86
N ALA A 110 -11.13 -14.78 -13.52
CA ALA A 110 -11.97 -15.67 -12.72
C ALA A 110 -13.43 -15.26 -12.64
N GLY A 111 -13.83 -14.14 -13.25
CA GLY A 111 -15.21 -13.64 -13.23
C GLY A 111 -15.68 -13.15 -11.85
N LEU A 112 -14.76 -12.89 -10.92
CA LEU A 112 -15.05 -12.49 -9.55
C LEU A 112 -15.34 -10.98 -9.41
N ILE A 113 -14.87 -10.18 -10.37
CA ILE A 113 -15.16 -8.75 -10.50
C ILE A 113 -15.52 -8.41 -11.95
N ALA A 114 -16.16 -7.28 -12.16
CA ALA A 114 -16.55 -6.84 -13.51
C ALA A 114 -15.32 -6.58 -14.38
N PRO A 115 -15.40 -6.87 -15.71
CA PRO A 115 -14.32 -6.56 -16.66
C PRO A 115 -14.05 -5.06 -16.72
N GLY A 116 -12.92 -4.68 -17.32
CA GLY A 116 -12.50 -3.30 -17.49
C GLY A 116 -10.98 -3.20 -17.47
N ASP A 117 -10.45 -1.98 -17.54
CA ASP A 117 -9.00 -1.75 -17.50
C ASP A 117 -8.43 -2.08 -16.10
N PRO A 118 -7.60 -3.12 -15.95
CA PRO A 118 -7.04 -3.50 -14.66
C PRO A 118 -6.06 -2.47 -14.10
N VAL A 119 -5.38 -1.70 -14.97
CA VAL A 119 -4.46 -0.63 -14.57
C VAL A 119 -5.23 0.53 -13.95
N ALA A 120 -6.33 0.96 -14.59
CA ALA A 120 -7.20 2.00 -14.07
C ALA A 120 -7.83 1.58 -12.73
N LYS A 121 -8.35 0.34 -12.65
CA LYS A 121 -8.92 -0.21 -11.41
C LYS A 121 -7.88 -0.27 -10.28
N ALA A 122 -6.65 -0.73 -10.56
CA ALA A 122 -5.57 -0.79 -9.57
C ALA A 122 -5.22 0.61 -9.04
N ARG A 123 -5.20 1.62 -9.90
CA ARG A 123 -4.95 3.02 -9.54
C ARG A 123 -6.05 3.55 -8.61
N CYS A 124 -7.31 3.29 -8.94
CA CYS A 124 -8.46 3.69 -8.10
C CYS A 124 -8.42 2.99 -6.74
N VAL A 125 -8.18 1.68 -6.71
CA VAL A 125 -8.06 0.91 -5.47
C VAL A 125 -6.91 1.43 -4.61
N LEU A 126 -5.75 1.70 -5.19
CA LEU A 126 -4.61 2.24 -4.45
C LEU A 126 -4.92 3.62 -3.86
N ALA A 127 -5.59 4.49 -4.61
CA ALA A 127 -6.00 5.81 -4.14
C ALA A 127 -7.00 5.70 -2.97
N PHE A 128 -8.01 4.83 -3.08
CA PHE A 128 -8.98 4.56 -2.02
C PHE A 128 -8.31 4.01 -0.76
N TYR A 129 -7.49 2.96 -0.92
CA TYR A 129 -6.71 2.34 0.14
C TYR A 129 -5.81 3.35 0.88
N GLN A 130 -5.06 4.18 0.14
CA GLN A 130 -4.19 5.19 0.73
C GLN A 130 -4.98 6.33 1.38
N GLY A 131 -6.13 6.67 0.84
CA GLY A 131 -7.06 7.64 1.43
C GLY A 131 -7.51 7.20 2.83
N LEU A 132 -7.95 5.95 2.98
CA LEU A 132 -8.37 5.41 4.29
C LEU A 132 -7.20 5.36 5.29
N ILE A 133 -6.00 4.95 4.87
CA ILE A 133 -4.81 4.98 5.74
C ILE A 133 -4.49 6.42 6.19
N THR A 134 -4.65 7.40 5.30
CA THR A 134 -4.44 8.81 5.63
C THR A 134 -5.47 9.31 6.63
N GLN A 135 -6.75 8.94 6.45
CA GLN A 135 -7.81 9.27 7.41
C GLN A 135 -7.54 8.65 8.80
N ALA A 136 -7.16 7.37 8.84
CA ALA A 136 -6.80 6.72 10.09
C ALA A 136 -5.63 7.43 10.81
N ARG A 137 -4.65 7.93 10.08
CA ARG A 137 -3.55 8.74 10.63
C ARG A 137 -4.05 10.09 11.16
N ILE A 138 -4.90 10.80 10.42
CA ILE A 138 -5.43 12.11 10.81
C ILE A 138 -6.23 12.00 12.10
N HIS A 139 -7.08 10.98 12.21
CA HIS A 139 -7.90 10.72 13.39
C HIS A 139 -7.13 10.01 14.52
N ASN A 140 -5.90 9.60 14.26
CA ASN A 140 -5.11 8.74 15.15
C ASN A 140 -5.89 7.47 15.57
N ASP A 141 -6.64 6.90 14.65
CA ASP A 141 -7.51 5.75 14.91
C ASP A 141 -7.25 4.62 13.91
N ALA A 142 -6.64 3.52 14.39
CA ALA A 142 -6.35 2.35 13.57
C ALA A 142 -7.60 1.53 13.27
N GLU A 143 -8.66 1.60 14.12
CA GLU A 143 -9.89 0.84 13.95
C GLU A 143 -10.65 1.23 12.67
N MET A 144 -10.43 2.44 12.16
CA MET A 144 -10.92 2.86 10.83
C MET A 144 -10.46 1.93 9.69
N LEU A 145 -9.43 1.12 9.91
CA LEU A 145 -8.88 0.17 8.94
C LEU A 145 -9.34 -1.28 9.20
N ALA A 146 -10.11 -1.55 10.25
CA ALA A 146 -10.50 -2.90 10.62
C ALA A 146 -11.29 -3.63 9.51
N ASP A 147 -12.08 -2.90 8.73
CA ASP A 147 -12.87 -3.44 7.61
C ASP A 147 -12.29 -3.07 6.22
N LEU A 148 -11.03 -2.64 6.16
CA LEU A 148 -10.39 -2.16 4.93
C LEU A 148 -10.49 -3.17 3.78
N GLY A 149 -10.33 -4.46 4.07
CA GLY A 149 -10.43 -5.53 3.07
C GLY A 149 -11.81 -5.61 2.42
N ASN A 150 -12.88 -5.56 3.21
CA ASN A 150 -14.24 -5.57 2.68
C ASN A 150 -14.54 -4.29 1.88
N LEU A 151 -14.16 -3.13 2.39
CA LEU A 151 -14.37 -1.85 1.72
C LEU A 151 -13.67 -1.80 0.34
N VAL A 152 -12.44 -2.33 0.24
CA VAL A 152 -11.73 -2.43 -1.05
C VAL A 152 -12.42 -3.40 -2.00
N LEU A 153 -12.89 -4.56 -1.51
CA LEU A 153 -13.60 -5.53 -2.34
C LEU A 153 -14.97 -5.01 -2.79
N GLU A 154 -15.68 -4.27 -1.96
CA GLU A 154 -16.92 -3.57 -2.32
C GLU A 154 -16.66 -2.50 -3.39
N HIS A 155 -15.60 -1.71 -3.25
CA HIS A 155 -15.17 -0.73 -4.25
C HIS A 155 -14.87 -1.37 -5.61
N LEU A 156 -14.35 -2.61 -5.62
CA LEU A 156 -14.15 -3.41 -6.83
C LEU A 156 -15.43 -4.08 -7.34
N HIS A 157 -16.56 -3.95 -6.65
CA HIS A 157 -17.79 -4.70 -6.91
C HIS A 157 -17.54 -6.21 -6.98
N ALA A 158 -16.74 -6.73 -6.06
CA ALA A 158 -16.43 -8.15 -5.98
C ALA A 158 -17.69 -8.95 -5.65
N LYS A 159 -17.87 -10.06 -6.36
CA LYS A 159 -18.96 -11.00 -6.06
C LYS A 159 -18.76 -11.57 -4.67
N LYS A 160 -19.82 -11.56 -3.87
CA LYS A 160 -19.82 -12.25 -2.58
C LYS A 160 -19.62 -13.75 -2.83
N PRO A 161 -18.81 -14.46 -1.99
CA PRO A 161 -18.76 -15.90 -2.06
C PRO A 161 -20.19 -16.45 -1.96
N GLU A 162 -20.58 -17.33 -2.86
CA GLU A 162 -21.83 -18.08 -2.67
C GLU A 162 -21.73 -18.82 -1.34
N ALA A 163 -22.71 -18.60 -0.47
CA ALA A 163 -22.82 -19.36 0.77
C ALA A 163 -22.88 -20.84 0.36
N LYS A 164 -21.89 -21.64 0.75
CA LYS A 164 -21.98 -23.09 0.60
C LYS A 164 -23.25 -23.51 1.31
N VAL A 165 -24.27 -23.85 0.52
CA VAL A 165 -25.44 -24.55 1.06
C VAL A 165 -24.94 -25.86 1.64
N ALA A 166 -25.02 -25.96 2.98
CA ALA A 166 -24.63 -27.15 3.72
C ALA A 166 -25.63 -28.28 3.48
#